data_74a03821cce1e16fceaa0e4c49ba67ab
#
_entry.id   74a03821cce1e16fceaa0e4c49ba67ab
#
_cell.length_a   1.000
_cell.length_b   1.000
_cell.length_c   1.000
_cell.angle_alpha   90.00
_cell.angle_beta   90.00
_cell.angle_gamma   90.00
#
_symmetry.space_group_name_H-M   'P 1'
#
loop_
_entity.id
_entity.type
_entity.pdbx_description
1 polymer ?
#
loop_
_entity_poly.entity_id
_entity_poly.type
_entity_poly.pdbx_seq_one_letter_code
_entity_poly.pdbx_strand_id
1 'polypeptide(L)'
;MDPLTHLSGYPDLNRGPPAPKAGALTKLRYTPACAGYLRLDRPPAFTEGVWHRYTPGSVISSVEPEEGNKVRVSVSVEAEEFESAIDDAFRKIAREVRIPGFRPGKAPRRVLEARLGADVARGQALQDAIPDYYVAAVKEHSVDVIAAPEIDITSGQEEGAVSFDAVVEVRPVVSVGGYDSLRVTIPALEPSGEDIDNQLERIRAAHATFETADRPAETGDVVVIDIAGEMDGEPAPGLTAQEYSYEVGSGGITPEVDEHLTGASAGDDLSFDAPHPVREDATLDFAISVREVRERVLPDLDDAFAADASEFETLAELRGDLETRARSVRRAQAASLLRERTGEAIAGLVTDDVPEALVESEMQQRLGDMSMRLQAQGMDLGTWLAMQGRDPESFVGELRESAAGAARLDLALRAVALAEQVEATDQDLDDEWALVAERVGSTVDEVRERFEVTEQIEDVSIDIAKRKAFDWVLERVEIVDDDGNPIDRAALEAPEPDTVIDDEGADEADEADDSKEGDE
;
A
#
# COMPACT_ATOMS: atom_id res chain seq x y z
N MET A 1 -18.62 19.60 12.50
CA MET A 1 -17.16 19.78 12.59
C MET A 1 -16.60 18.63 11.78
N ASP A 2 -16.03 18.93 10.65
CA ASP A 2 -15.59 17.97 9.68
C ASP A 2 -14.34 17.22 10.23
N PRO A 3 -14.35 15.90 10.42
CA PRO A 3 -13.22 15.15 10.97
C PRO A 3 -11.96 15.22 10.09
N LEU A 4 -12.09 15.59 8.81
CA LEU A 4 -10.96 15.76 7.90
C LEU A 4 -10.18 17.08 8.11
N THR A 5 -10.67 18.01 8.93
CA THR A 5 -9.96 19.26 9.22
C THR A 5 -8.73 19.08 10.13
N HIS A 6 -8.60 17.96 10.82
CA HIS A 6 -7.37 17.63 11.56
C HIS A 6 -6.23 17.11 10.67
N LEU A 7 -6.54 16.62 9.45
CA LEU A 7 -5.53 16.26 8.45
C LEU A 7 -5.07 17.46 7.60
N SER A 8 -5.73 18.62 7.72
CA SER A 8 -5.40 19.86 6.99
C SER A 8 -4.32 20.72 7.66
N GLY A 9 -3.61 20.19 8.64
CA GLY A 9 -2.44 20.83 9.27
C GLY A 9 -1.19 20.90 8.40
N TYR A 10 -1.26 20.40 7.16
CA TYR A 10 -0.17 20.53 6.20
C TYR A 10 -0.22 21.90 5.54
N PRO A 11 0.89 22.66 5.59
CA PRO A 11 0.95 23.94 4.90
C PRO A 11 0.86 23.73 3.39
N ASP A 12 0.00 24.55 2.78
CA ASP A 12 -0.19 24.69 1.34
C ASP A 12 1.18 24.83 0.65
N LEU A 13 1.61 23.83 -0.10
CA LEU A 13 2.91 23.73 -0.78
C LEU A 13 3.19 24.86 -1.78
N ASN A 14 2.22 25.78 -1.98
CA ASN A 14 2.31 26.91 -2.93
C ASN A 14 2.44 28.29 -2.26
N ARG A 15 2.57 28.37 -0.93
CA ARG A 15 2.85 29.64 -0.26
C ARG A 15 4.22 29.57 0.39
N GLY A 16 5.17 30.32 -0.15
CA GLY A 16 6.46 30.55 0.48
C GLY A 16 6.28 31.03 1.93
N PRO A 17 7.21 30.67 2.82
CA PRO A 17 7.10 30.95 4.25
C PRO A 17 7.00 32.47 4.51
N PRO A 18 6.15 32.91 5.44
CA PRO A 18 6.14 34.31 5.86
C PRO A 18 7.47 34.65 6.55
N ALA A 19 7.97 35.87 6.29
CA ALA A 19 9.20 36.38 6.88
C ALA A 19 9.17 36.26 8.42
N PRO A 20 10.23 35.73 9.05
CA PRO A 20 10.28 35.53 10.49
C PRO A 20 10.28 36.88 11.25
N LYS A 21 9.45 36.95 12.28
CA LYS A 21 9.51 38.06 13.24
C LYS A 21 10.76 37.89 14.14
N ALA A 22 11.58 38.91 14.21
CA ALA A 22 12.73 38.94 15.09
C ALA A 22 12.30 38.64 16.56
N GLY A 23 12.84 37.58 17.16
CA GLY A 23 12.62 37.19 18.54
C GLY A 23 12.21 35.74 18.82
N ALA A 24 12.06 34.87 17.81
CA ALA A 24 11.54 33.52 18.00
C ALA A 24 12.49 32.40 17.51
N LEU A 25 13.80 32.56 17.72
CA LEU A 25 14.82 31.60 17.25
C LEU A 25 15.24 30.54 18.28
N THR A 26 14.45 30.34 19.34
CA THR A 26 14.82 29.38 20.40
C THR A 26 14.41 27.93 20.13
N LYS A 27 13.54 27.63 19.17
CA LYS A 27 13.18 26.26 18.78
C LYS A 27 12.88 26.16 17.29
N LEU A 28 13.78 25.54 16.55
CA LEU A 28 13.60 25.19 15.13
C LEU A 28 13.06 23.76 15.02
N ARG A 29 11.86 23.59 14.45
CA ARG A 29 11.39 22.25 13.99
C ARG A 29 11.79 22.10 12.54
N TYR A 30 12.63 21.11 12.26
CA TYR A 30 13.05 20.73 10.91
C TYR A 30 12.28 19.47 10.49
N THR A 31 11.67 19.49 9.33
CA THR A 31 11.08 18.31 8.67
C THR A 31 12.01 17.90 7.55
N PRO A 32 12.76 16.81 7.66
CA PRO A 32 13.58 16.32 6.56
C PRO A 32 12.65 15.75 5.47
N ALA A 33 12.85 16.19 4.24
CA ALA A 33 12.10 15.72 3.07
C ALA A 33 12.50 14.31 2.62
N CYS A 34 13.57 13.72 3.19
CA CYS A 34 14.03 12.34 2.95
C CYS A 34 14.80 11.89 4.17
N ALA A 35 14.22 11.00 4.97
CA ALA A 35 14.97 10.23 5.96
C ALA A 35 15.61 9.03 5.24
N GLY A 36 16.86 9.19 4.78
CA GLY A 36 17.70 8.06 4.38
C GLY A 36 18.23 7.36 5.62
N TYR A 37 18.08 6.06 5.69
CA TYR A 37 18.53 5.25 6.81
C TYR A 37 20.04 5.01 6.73
N LEU A 38 20.75 5.18 7.82
CA LEU A 38 22.20 4.96 7.91
C LEU A 38 22.50 3.75 8.80
N ARG A 39 23.41 2.90 8.32
CA ARG A 39 23.77 1.60 8.89
C ARG A 39 24.67 1.74 10.12
N LEU A 40 24.40 0.92 11.13
CA LEU A 40 25.37 0.61 12.18
C LEU A 40 26.15 -0.66 11.80
N ASP A 41 27.42 -0.51 11.45
CA ASP A 41 28.36 -1.63 11.57
C ASP A 41 28.57 -1.96 13.05
N ARG A 42 27.80 -2.89 13.56
CA ARG A 42 27.56 -3.32 14.94
C ARG A 42 26.77 -2.31 15.77
N PRO A 43 25.67 -2.73 16.43
CA PRO A 43 25.14 -1.94 17.51
C PRO A 43 26.26 -1.81 18.55
N PRO A 44 26.67 -0.61 18.95
CA PRO A 44 27.41 -0.50 20.18
C PRO A 44 26.47 -1.05 21.25
N ALA A 45 26.90 -2.12 21.95
CA ALA A 45 26.33 -2.38 23.25
C ALA A 45 26.35 -1.02 23.95
N PHE A 46 25.18 -0.46 24.28
CA PHE A 46 25.06 0.81 25.00
C PHE A 46 25.77 0.66 26.33
N THR A 47 27.08 0.80 26.31
CA THR A 47 27.90 0.99 27.51
C THR A 47 28.07 2.48 27.66
N GLU A 48 27.73 2.99 28.84
CA GLU A 48 27.92 4.37 29.25
C GLU A 48 29.28 4.91 28.79
N GLY A 49 29.29 5.70 27.70
CA GLY A 49 30.52 6.28 27.15
C GLY A 49 30.19 7.33 26.08
N VAL A 50 30.66 8.54 26.32
CA VAL A 50 30.59 9.66 25.37
C VAL A 50 31.55 9.36 24.22
N TRP A 51 31.04 9.25 23.00
CA TRP A 51 31.84 9.01 21.79
C TRP A 51 32.19 10.34 21.12
N HIS A 52 33.49 10.70 21.14
CA HIS A 52 33.99 11.85 20.40
C HIS A 52 34.75 11.34 19.17
N ARG A 53 34.27 11.63 17.98
CA ARG A 53 35.05 11.53 16.74
C ARG A 53 35.45 12.93 16.27
N TYR A 54 36.69 13.06 15.88
CA TYR A 54 37.27 14.29 15.36
C TYR A 54 37.42 14.17 13.84
N THR A 55 36.71 14.99 13.10
CA THR A 55 36.92 15.16 11.63
C THR A 55 37.91 16.30 11.42
N PRO A 56 38.92 16.18 10.52
CA PRO A 56 39.81 17.30 10.22
C PRO A 56 39.06 18.35 9.43
N GLY A 57 38.55 19.38 10.13
CA GLY A 57 37.80 20.50 9.56
C GLY A 57 36.75 21.03 10.51
N SER A 58 37.11 21.52 11.68
CA SER A 58 36.36 22.49 12.52
C SER A 58 34.94 22.16 13.01
N VAL A 59 34.36 21.00 12.72
CA VAL A 59 33.08 20.53 13.27
C VAL A 59 33.32 19.39 14.24
N ILE A 60 32.87 19.51 15.48
CA ILE A 60 32.94 18.47 16.52
C ILE A 60 31.54 18.00 16.80
N SER A 61 31.29 16.69 16.69
CA SER A 61 30.00 16.08 16.99
C SER A 61 30.12 14.98 18.04
N SER A 62 29.07 14.81 18.86
CA SER A 62 28.94 13.73 19.83
C SER A 62 27.49 13.28 19.94
N VAL A 63 27.29 12.00 20.26
CA VAL A 63 25.96 11.40 20.44
C VAL A 63 25.87 10.80 21.83
N GLU A 64 24.84 11.19 22.56
CA GLU A 64 24.56 10.68 23.91
C GLU A 64 23.13 10.10 23.94
N PRO A 65 22.92 8.92 24.54
CA PRO A 65 21.58 8.35 24.70
C PRO A 65 20.76 9.17 25.69
N GLU A 66 19.46 9.33 25.41
CA GLU A 66 18.45 9.90 26.32
C GLU A 66 17.38 8.87 26.68
N GLU A 67 16.49 9.23 27.60
CA GLU A 67 15.39 8.36 28.02
C GLU A 67 14.45 8.03 26.84
N GLY A 68 14.05 6.77 26.76
CA GLY A 68 13.25 6.23 25.65
C GLY A 68 14.12 5.98 24.42
N ASN A 69 13.51 6.04 23.25
CA ASN A 69 14.21 5.82 21.96
C ASN A 69 14.76 7.16 21.41
N LYS A 70 15.48 7.93 22.26
CA LYS A 70 16.01 9.25 21.89
C LYS A 70 17.51 9.31 22.07
N VAL A 71 18.13 10.11 21.23
CA VAL A 71 19.53 10.47 21.35
C VAL A 71 19.68 11.98 21.25
N ARG A 72 20.69 12.51 21.96
CA ARG A 72 21.13 13.89 21.83
C ARG A 72 22.37 13.91 20.94
N VAL A 73 22.28 14.62 19.83
CA VAL A 73 23.40 14.91 18.94
C VAL A 73 23.86 16.33 19.23
N SER A 74 25.02 16.48 19.86
CA SER A 74 25.62 17.78 20.15
C SER A 74 26.64 18.10 19.08
N VAL A 75 26.52 19.26 18.47
CA VAL A 75 27.39 19.72 17.37
C VAL A 75 27.98 21.08 17.74
N SER A 76 29.30 21.22 17.53
CA SER A 76 30.02 22.46 17.70
C SER A 76 30.80 22.79 16.44
N VAL A 77 30.56 23.99 15.87
CA VAL A 77 31.16 24.49 14.63
C VAL A 77 32.04 25.69 15.00
N GLU A 78 33.30 25.62 14.60
CA GLU A 78 34.23 26.73 14.88
C GLU A 78 33.83 28.00 14.14
N ALA A 79 34.22 29.18 14.71
CA ALA A 79 33.84 30.46 14.13
C ALA A 79 34.33 30.68 12.71
N GLU A 80 35.51 30.14 12.33
CA GLU A 80 36.10 30.27 11.01
C GLU A 80 35.30 29.48 9.95
N GLU A 81 34.78 28.30 10.33
CA GLU A 81 33.93 27.47 9.44
C GLU A 81 32.55 28.12 9.27
N PHE A 82 31.95 28.59 10.37
CA PHE A 82 30.63 29.22 10.31
C PHE A 82 30.64 30.55 9.55
N GLU A 83 31.79 31.22 9.43
CA GLU A 83 31.94 32.45 8.63
C GLU A 83 31.63 32.23 7.16
N SER A 84 31.90 31.03 6.63
CA SER A 84 31.51 30.65 5.26
C SER A 84 29.98 30.63 5.09
N ALA A 85 29.26 30.09 6.07
CA ALA A 85 27.80 30.09 6.06
C ALA A 85 27.21 31.52 6.15
N ILE A 86 27.86 32.41 6.95
CA ILE A 86 27.47 33.81 7.00
C ILE A 86 27.69 34.50 5.64
N ASP A 87 28.80 34.22 4.95
CA ASP A 87 29.05 34.76 3.60
C ASP A 87 27.99 34.29 2.58
N ASP A 88 27.57 33.05 2.65
CA ASP A 88 26.52 32.51 1.79
C ASP A 88 25.15 33.14 2.13
N ALA A 89 24.84 33.33 3.40
CA ALA A 89 23.63 34.04 3.83
C ALA A 89 23.62 35.49 3.29
N PHE A 90 24.75 36.20 3.34
CA PHE A 90 24.85 37.53 2.73
C PHE A 90 24.64 37.51 1.22
N ARG A 91 25.13 36.49 0.52
CA ARG A 91 24.89 36.32 -0.93
C ARG A 91 23.42 36.07 -1.26
N LYS A 92 22.73 35.28 -0.40
CA LYS A 92 21.29 35.00 -0.51
C LYS A 92 20.49 36.28 -0.27
N ILE A 93 20.74 36.98 0.83
CA ILE A 93 20.08 38.23 1.21
C ILE A 93 20.31 39.32 0.11
N ALA A 94 21.52 39.40 -0.46
CA ALA A 94 21.81 40.35 -1.53
C ALA A 94 20.92 40.17 -2.76
N ARG A 95 20.43 38.95 -3.03
CA ARG A 95 19.53 38.65 -4.17
C ARG A 95 18.08 39.02 -3.85
N GLU A 96 17.67 38.88 -2.60
CA GLU A 96 16.30 39.08 -2.13
C GLU A 96 16.00 40.55 -1.79
N VAL A 97 16.99 41.26 -1.22
CA VAL A 97 16.80 42.64 -0.74
C VAL A 97 17.25 43.66 -1.79
N ARG A 98 16.38 44.64 -2.03
CA ARG A 98 16.70 45.76 -2.95
C ARG A 98 17.49 46.83 -2.24
N ILE A 99 18.78 46.95 -2.53
CA ILE A 99 19.68 47.95 -2.00
C ILE A 99 19.78 49.13 -2.98
N PRO A 100 19.39 50.37 -2.62
CA PRO A 100 19.53 51.51 -3.51
C PRO A 100 20.99 51.74 -3.95
N GLY A 101 21.19 51.87 -5.27
CA GLY A 101 22.52 52.05 -5.86
C GLY A 101 23.21 50.76 -6.32
N PHE A 102 22.62 49.59 -6.03
CA PHE A 102 23.16 48.29 -6.49
C PHE A 102 22.10 47.48 -7.25
N ARG A 103 22.55 46.71 -8.23
CA ARG A 103 21.73 45.72 -8.88
C ARG A 103 21.52 44.54 -7.90
N PRO A 104 20.32 43.91 -7.82
CA PRO A 104 20.10 42.73 -6.98
C PRO A 104 21.21 41.69 -7.10
N GLY A 105 21.73 41.20 -6.01
CA GLY A 105 22.82 40.23 -5.92
C GLY A 105 24.24 40.82 -6.12
N LYS A 106 24.41 42.15 -6.27
CA LYS A 106 25.72 42.81 -6.48
C LYS A 106 26.13 43.79 -5.37
N ALA A 107 25.36 43.88 -4.28
CA ALA A 107 25.72 44.67 -3.13
C ALA A 107 26.88 43.99 -2.36
N PRO A 108 28.00 44.67 -2.06
CA PRO A 108 29.09 44.11 -1.24
C PRO A 108 28.63 43.84 0.18
N ARG A 109 29.18 42.79 0.83
CA ARG A 109 28.90 42.42 2.22
C ARG A 109 28.88 43.62 3.20
N ARG A 110 29.91 44.48 3.15
CA ARG A 110 30.00 45.67 4.03
C ARG A 110 28.81 46.63 3.90
N VAL A 111 28.21 46.72 2.71
CA VAL A 111 27.04 47.58 2.49
C VAL A 111 25.79 46.96 3.06
N LEU A 112 25.67 45.63 2.96
CA LEU A 112 24.59 44.85 3.53
C LEU A 112 24.65 44.89 5.07
N GLU A 113 25.82 44.63 5.64
CA GLU A 113 26.09 44.71 7.08
C GLU A 113 25.74 46.09 7.68
N ALA A 114 26.18 47.16 7.01
CA ALA A 114 25.92 48.53 7.45
C ALA A 114 24.43 48.92 7.41
N ARG A 115 23.62 48.26 6.60
CA ARG A 115 22.20 48.57 6.39
C ARG A 115 21.23 47.63 7.13
N LEU A 116 21.57 46.38 7.21
CA LEU A 116 20.70 45.33 7.77
C LEU A 116 21.14 44.88 9.16
N GLY A 117 22.41 45.11 9.48
CA GLY A 117 23.05 44.55 10.67
C GLY A 117 23.73 43.21 10.37
N ALA A 118 24.76 42.86 11.14
CA ALA A 118 25.43 41.56 11.05
C ALA A 118 24.51 40.42 11.53
N ASP A 119 23.66 40.73 12.50
CA ASP A 119 22.75 39.79 13.18
C ASP A 119 21.75 39.15 12.22
N VAL A 120 21.27 39.92 11.20
CA VAL A 120 20.30 39.39 10.20
C VAL A 120 20.93 38.30 9.36
N ALA A 121 22.17 38.52 8.89
CA ALA A 121 22.85 37.50 8.08
C ALA A 121 23.26 36.30 8.92
N ARG A 122 23.66 36.50 10.17
CA ARG A 122 23.97 35.42 11.10
C ARG A 122 22.73 34.58 11.42
N GLY A 123 21.60 35.23 11.70
CA GLY A 123 20.32 34.52 11.89
C GLY A 123 19.91 33.69 10.69
N GLN A 124 20.11 34.24 9.47
CA GLN A 124 19.85 33.47 8.21
C GLN A 124 20.85 32.32 8.05
N ALA A 125 22.14 32.54 8.38
CA ALA A 125 23.17 31.49 8.30
C ALA A 125 22.86 30.33 9.28
N LEU A 126 22.43 30.65 10.52
CA LEU A 126 22.00 29.64 11.49
C LEU A 126 20.83 28.82 10.96
N GLN A 127 19.83 29.49 10.37
CA GLN A 127 18.66 28.82 9.82
C GLN A 127 18.99 27.92 8.61
N ASP A 128 19.90 28.35 7.75
CA ASP A 128 20.25 27.64 6.52
C ASP A 128 21.29 26.53 6.78
N ALA A 129 22.29 26.72 7.65
CA ALA A 129 23.43 25.81 7.81
C ALA A 129 23.29 24.76 8.95
N ILE A 130 22.51 25.06 10.01
CA ILE A 130 22.31 24.09 11.11
C ILE A 130 21.75 22.75 10.61
N PRO A 131 20.75 22.71 9.69
CA PRO A 131 20.26 21.45 9.15
C PRO A 131 21.36 20.62 8.46
N ASP A 132 22.25 21.26 7.71
CA ASP A 132 23.33 20.57 7.00
C ASP A 132 24.37 20.00 7.98
N TYR A 133 24.74 20.77 9.02
CA TYR A 133 25.63 20.28 10.07
C TYR A 133 25.02 19.13 10.89
N TYR A 134 23.70 19.19 11.15
CA TYR A 134 22.98 18.09 11.80
C TYR A 134 23.01 16.82 10.97
N VAL A 135 22.67 16.92 9.67
CA VAL A 135 22.69 15.76 8.75
C VAL A 135 24.09 15.16 8.65
N ALA A 136 25.13 16.00 8.58
CA ALA A 136 26.51 15.54 8.57
C ALA A 136 26.87 14.78 9.87
N ALA A 137 26.45 15.29 11.04
CA ALA A 137 26.69 14.63 12.32
C ALA A 137 25.94 13.31 12.47
N VAL A 138 24.68 13.25 12.05
CA VAL A 138 23.87 12.02 12.01
C VAL A 138 24.55 10.95 11.14
N LYS A 139 25.04 11.33 9.96
CA LYS A 139 25.78 10.44 9.05
C LYS A 139 27.09 9.96 9.66
N GLU A 140 27.88 10.86 10.25
CA GLU A 140 29.16 10.52 10.86
C GLU A 140 29.02 9.46 11.96
N HIS A 141 27.97 9.56 12.76
CA HIS A 141 27.69 8.65 13.88
C HIS A 141 26.77 7.49 13.49
N SER A 142 26.34 7.39 12.21
CA SER A 142 25.44 6.35 11.73
C SER A 142 24.18 6.20 12.60
N VAL A 143 23.51 7.33 12.91
CA VAL A 143 22.32 7.36 13.75
C VAL A 143 21.07 7.11 12.89
N ASP A 144 20.33 6.04 13.16
CA ASP A 144 19.06 5.73 12.45
C ASP A 144 17.90 6.58 13.01
N VAL A 145 17.73 7.77 12.44
CA VAL A 145 16.72 8.75 12.89
C VAL A 145 15.36 8.45 12.26
N ILE A 146 14.30 8.50 13.08
CA ILE A 146 12.92 8.19 12.66
C ILE A 146 11.97 9.39 12.76
N ALA A 147 12.42 10.50 13.34
CA ALA A 147 11.62 11.71 13.51
C ALA A 147 12.45 12.97 13.25
N ALA A 148 11.77 14.10 13.09
CA ALA A 148 12.43 15.38 13.01
C ALA A 148 13.09 15.76 14.35
N PRO A 149 14.34 16.28 14.35
CA PRO A 149 15.01 16.68 15.58
C PRO A 149 14.39 17.93 16.22
N GLU A 150 14.42 17.98 17.54
CA GLU A 150 14.27 19.24 18.29
C GLU A 150 15.67 19.85 18.43
N ILE A 151 15.89 21.02 17.83
CA ILE A 151 17.20 21.68 17.81
C ILE A 151 17.18 22.88 18.72
N ASP A 152 18.09 22.90 19.71
CA ASP A 152 18.34 24.02 20.62
C ASP A 152 19.76 24.56 20.40
N ILE A 153 19.89 25.84 20.05
CA ILE A 153 21.19 26.51 19.88
C ILE A 153 21.72 26.89 21.29
N THR A 154 22.79 26.22 21.70
CA THR A 154 23.36 26.37 23.02
C THR A 154 24.35 27.53 23.10
N SER A 155 25.02 27.87 22.00
CA SER A 155 25.93 29.03 21.92
C SER A 155 26.08 29.54 20.49
N GLY A 156 26.62 30.77 20.38
CA GLY A 156 26.98 31.35 19.09
C GLY A 156 25.82 32.01 18.32
N GLN A 157 24.72 32.36 18.97
CA GLN A 157 23.60 33.07 18.33
C GLN A 157 24.00 34.49 17.87
N GLU A 158 24.80 35.20 18.65
CA GLU A 158 25.21 36.59 18.37
C GLU A 158 26.58 36.63 17.69
N GLU A 159 27.58 35.90 18.21
CA GLU A 159 28.96 35.92 17.72
C GLU A 159 29.73 34.63 18.07
N GLY A 160 30.87 34.40 17.39
CA GLY A 160 31.79 33.32 17.73
C GLY A 160 31.40 31.97 17.16
N ALA A 161 31.92 30.90 17.76
CA ALA A 161 31.60 29.51 17.42
C ALA A 161 30.13 29.19 17.69
N VAL A 162 29.55 28.34 16.89
CA VAL A 162 28.14 27.91 17.03
C VAL A 162 28.10 26.51 17.61
N SER A 163 27.31 26.35 18.68
CA SER A 163 27.00 25.02 19.21
C SER A 163 25.49 24.84 19.33
N PHE A 164 25.01 23.65 19.02
CA PHE A 164 23.61 23.28 19.15
C PHE A 164 23.48 21.82 19.60
N ASP A 165 22.39 21.52 20.27
CA ASP A 165 21.97 20.18 20.62
C ASP A 165 20.72 19.83 19.81
N ALA A 166 20.73 18.67 19.21
CA ALA A 166 19.58 18.10 18.50
C ALA A 166 19.12 16.83 19.22
N VAL A 167 17.92 16.86 19.80
CA VAL A 167 17.29 15.68 20.39
C VAL A 167 16.39 15.05 19.34
N VAL A 168 16.60 13.78 19.04
CA VAL A 168 15.91 13.09 17.97
C VAL A 168 15.54 11.66 18.39
N GLU A 169 14.38 11.20 17.92
CA GLU A 169 13.99 9.79 18.07
C GLU A 169 14.73 8.92 17.09
N VAL A 170 15.22 7.78 17.58
CA VAL A 170 15.95 6.79 16.80
C VAL A 170 15.18 5.48 16.78
N ARG A 171 15.44 4.66 15.75
CA ARG A 171 14.85 3.34 15.63
C ARG A 171 15.32 2.46 16.79
N PRO A 172 14.39 1.83 17.54
CA PRO A 172 14.78 0.90 18.60
C PRO A 172 15.40 -0.37 18.02
N VAL A 173 16.43 -0.87 18.69
CA VAL A 173 16.97 -2.21 18.44
C VAL A 173 16.21 -3.18 19.33
N VAL A 174 15.28 -3.92 18.73
CA VAL A 174 14.50 -4.94 19.45
C VAL A 174 15.22 -6.28 19.45
N SER A 175 14.92 -7.12 20.43
CA SER A 175 15.39 -8.51 20.49
C SER A 175 14.20 -9.44 20.38
N VAL A 176 14.19 -10.28 19.34
CA VAL A 176 13.13 -11.26 19.12
C VAL A 176 13.66 -12.68 19.34
N GLY A 177 12.87 -13.52 20.01
CA GLY A 177 13.20 -14.93 20.22
C GLY A 177 12.06 -15.83 19.74
N GLY A 178 12.39 -17.08 19.37
CA GLY A 178 11.39 -18.07 18.95
C GLY A 178 10.93 -17.96 17.49
N TYR A 179 11.58 -17.13 16.69
CA TYR A 179 11.32 -17.00 15.25
C TYR A 179 11.72 -18.25 14.44
N ASP A 180 12.55 -19.11 15.01
CA ASP A 180 13.03 -20.39 14.44
C ASP A 180 12.06 -21.57 14.67
N SER A 181 11.02 -21.36 15.46
CA SER A 181 10.05 -22.39 15.87
C SER A 181 8.59 -21.89 15.79
N LEU A 182 8.32 -20.97 14.89
CA LEU A 182 6.97 -20.47 14.64
C LEU A 182 6.10 -21.55 14.02
N ARG A 183 4.82 -21.56 14.44
CA ARG A 183 3.77 -22.40 13.84
C ARG A 183 2.73 -21.51 13.21
N VAL A 184 2.41 -21.79 11.95
CA VAL A 184 1.44 -21.03 11.15
C VAL A 184 0.35 -21.97 10.67
N THR A 185 -0.91 -21.57 10.89
CA THR A 185 -2.08 -22.33 10.43
C THR A 185 -2.54 -21.76 9.09
N ILE A 186 -2.77 -22.62 8.10
CA ILE A 186 -3.35 -22.27 6.81
C ILE A 186 -4.48 -23.24 6.47
N PRO A 187 -5.44 -22.89 5.62
CA PRO A 187 -6.49 -23.82 5.20
C PRO A 187 -5.91 -25.05 4.52
N ALA A 188 -6.63 -26.17 4.64
CA ALA A 188 -6.29 -27.42 3.97
C ALA A 188 -6.17 -27.21 2.44
N LEU A 189 -5.17 -27.83 1.82
CA LEU A 189 -4.87 -27.66 0.39
C LEU A 189 -5.84 -28.43 -0.53
N GLU A 190 -6.37 -29.56 -0.02
CA GLU A 190 -7.30 -30.36 -0.80
C GLU A 190 -8.71 -29.73 -0.74
N PRO A 191 -9.37 -29.57 -1.92
CA PRO A 191 -10.75 -29.13 -1.95
C PRO A 191 -11.66 -30.19 -1.32
N SER A 192 -12.71 -29.77 -0.62
CA SER A 192 -13.72 -30.68 -0.13
C SER A 192 -14.60 -31.19 -1.29
N GLY A 193 -15.22 -32.36 -1.10
CA GLY A 193 -16.22 -32.85 -2.07
C GLY A 193 -17.36 -31.85 -2.29
N GLU A 194 -17.75 -31.14 -1.22
CA GLU A 194 -18.79 -30.11 -1.28
C GLU A 194 -18.39 -28.90 -2.15
N ASP A 195 -17.11 -28.49 -2.15
CA ASP A 195 -16.62 -27.41 -3.02
C ASP A 195 -16.78 -27.78 -4.50
N ILE A 196 -16.44 -29.05 -4.84
CA ILE A 196 -16.55 -29.56 -6.21
C ILE A 196 -18.02 -29.71 -6.62
N ASP A 197 -18.85 -30.24 -5.75
CA ASP A 197 -20.29 -30.35 -6.00
C ASP A 197 -20.92 -28.96 -6.20
N ASN A 198 -20.54 -27.97 -5.40
CA ASN A 198 -21.01 -26.58 -5.54
C ASN A 198 -20.56 -25.96 -6.88
N GLN A 199 -19.34 -26.23 -7.33
CA GLN A 199 -18.87 -25.74 -8.64
C GLN A 199 -19.63 -26.42 -9.78
N LEU A 200 -19.83 -27.74 -9.68
CA LEU A 200 -20.59 -28.52 -10.66
C LEU A 200 -22.03 -28.02 -10.76
N GLU A 201 -22.70 -27.76 -9.63
CA GLU A 201 -24.06 -27.21 -9.60
C GLU A 201 -24.11 -25.78 -10.19
N ARG A 202 -23.07 -24.96 -10.05
CA ARG A 202 -22.99 -23.65 -10.74
C ARG A 202 -22.94 -23.82 -12.25
N ILE A 203 -22.12 -24.75 -12.74
CA ILE A 203 -22.04 -25.04 -14.18
C ILE A 203 -23.39 -25.57 -14.67
N ARG A 204 -23.99 -26.52 -13.93
CA ARG A 204 -25.32 -27.08 -14.20
C ARG A 204 -26.39 -25.98 -14.26
N ALA A 205 -26.34 -25.05 -13.33
CA ALA A 205 -27.27 -23.91 -13.28
C ALA A 205 -27.12 -22.96 -14.46
N ALA A 206 -25.89 -22.76 -14.95
CA ALA A 206 -25.61 -21.94 -16.13
C ALA A 206 -26.12 -22.58 -17.44
N HIS A 207 -26.23 -23.92 -17.49
CA HIS A 207 -26.77 -24.71 -18.61
C HIS A 207 -28.24 -25.08 -18.42
N ALA A 208 -28.94 -24.46 -17.47
CA ALA A 208 -30.38 -24.68 -17.29
C ALA A 208 -31.17 -24.22 -18.52
N THR A 209 -32.16 -24.98 -18.91
CA THR A 209 -33.18 -24.58 -19.90
C THR A 209 -34.42 -24.05 -19.20
N PHE A 210 -35.21 -23.24 -19.90
CA PHE A 210 -36.43 -22.68 -19.36
C PHE A 210 -37.61 -23.18 -20.18
N GLU A 211 -38.55 -23.88 -19.50
CA GLU A 211 -39.76 -24.39 -20.14
C GLU A 211 -40.98 -23.66 -19.58
N THR A 212 -41.97 -23.39 -20.46
CA THR A 212 -43.21 -22.72 -20.02
C THR A 212 -43.96 -23.62 -19.03
N ALA A 213 -44.27 -23.06 -17.87
CA ALA A 213 -44.99 -23.75 -16.78
C ALA A 213 -46.43 -23.24 -16.65
N ASP A 214 -47.39 -24.18 -16.68
CA ASP A 214 -48.81 -23.92 -16.43
C ASP A 214 -49.14 -24.00 -14.91
N ARG A 215 -48.20 -23.51 -14.05
CA ARG A 215 -48.33 -23.45 -12.58
C ARG A 215 -47.98 -22.06 -12.06
N PRO A 216 -48.38 -21.73 -10.81
CA PRO A 216 -47.87 -20.53 -10.16
C PRO A 216 -46.34 -20.55 -10.07
N ALA A 217 -45.72 -19.36 -10.18
CA ALA A 217 -44.28 -19.18 -10.11
C ALA A 217 -43.73 -19.54 -8.72
N GLU A 218 -42.63 -20.26 -8.70
CA GLU A 218 -41.86 -20.60 -7.51
C GLU A 218 -40.52 -19.85 -7.52
N THR A 219 -39.87 -19.77 -6.35
CA THR A 219 -38.51 -19.20 -6.24
C THR A 219 -37.53 -19.97 -7.16
N GLY A 220 -36.80 -19.26 -8.02
CA GLY A 220 -35.89 -19.82 -9.01
C GLY A 220 -36.50 -19.98 -10.43
N ASP A 221 -37.82 -19.78 -10.58
CA ASP A 221 -38.44 -19.69 -11.90
C ASP A 221 -38.13 -18.34 -12.54
N VAL A 222 -38.16 -18.29 -13.86
CA VAL A 222 -38.07 -17.04 -14.62
C VAL A 222 -39.44 -16.63 -15.09
N VAL A 223 -39.89 -15.46 -14.69
CA VAL A 223 -41.15 -14.87 -15.16
C VAL A 223 -40.86 -13.80 -16.20
N VAL A 224 -41.66 -13.80 -17.27
CA VAL A 224 -41.65 -12.70 -18.23
C VAL A 224 -42.74 -11.72 -17.81
N ILE A 225 -42.34 -10.51 -17.44
CA ILE A 225 -43.23 -9.49 -16.87
C ILE A 225 -43.19 -8.18 -17.66
N ASP A 226 -44.29 -7.48 -17.66
CA ASP A 226 -44.31 -6.05 -17.91
C ASP A 226 -44.33 -5.37 -16.54
N ILE A 227 -43.35 -4.54 -16.28
CA ILE A 227 -43.22 -3.82 -15.01
C ILE A 227 -43.27 -2.32 -15.25
N ALA A 228 -44.03 -1.63 -14.41
CA ALA A 228 -44.08 -0.17 -14.33
C ALA A 228 -43.96 0.22 -12.87
N GLY A 229 -42.85 0.87 -12.51
CA GLY A 229 -42.62 1.45 -11.19
C GLY A 229 -42.82 2.96 -11.24
N GLU A 230 -43.65 3.51 -10.35
CA GLU A 230 -43.91 4.94 -10.20
C GLU A 230 -43.45 5.43 -8.83
N MET A 231 -43.00 6.67 -8.75
CA MET A 231 -42.69 7.36 -7.52
C MET A 231 -43.40 8.71 -7.53
N ASP A 232 -44.27 8.95 -6.54
CA ASP A 232 -45.11 10.17 -6.47
C ASP A 232 -45.96 10.39 -7.72
N GLY A 233 -46.36 9.31 -8.43
CA GLY A 233 -47.17 9.35 -9.65
C GLY A 233 -46.39 9.68 -10.93
N GLU A 234 -45.08 9.70 -10.89
CA GLU A 234 -44.19 9.81 -12.06
C GLU A 234 -43.41 8.50 -12.28
N PRO A 235 -43.18 8.08 -13.55
CA PRO A 235 -42.42 6.85 -13.82
C PRO A 235 -41.04 6.91 -13.21
N ALA A 236 -40.69 5.90 -12.43
CA ALA A 236 -39.36 5.78 -11.81
C ALA A 236 -38.34 5.34 -12.86
N PRO A 237 -37.23 6.08 -13.04
CA PRO A 237 -36.18 5.75 -14.02
C PRO A 237 -35.59 4.36 -13.77
N GLY A 238 -35.57 3.51 -14.80
CA GLY A 238 -34.98 2.15 -14.73
C GLY A 238 -35.93 1.08 -14.19
N LEU A 239 -37.13 1.42 -13.74
CA LEU A 239 -38.11 0.47 -13.19
C LEU A 239 -39.35 0.30 -14.10
N THR A 240 -39.24 0.65 -15.38
CA THR A 240 -40.29 0.44 -16.38
C THR A 240 -39.72 -0.34 -17.56
N ALA A 241 -40.24 -1.53 -17.78
CA ALA A 241 -39.83 -2.42 -18.87
C ALA A 241 -41.00 -3.28 -19.36
N GLN A 242 -40.95 -3.69 -20.62
CA GLN A 242 -41.87 -4.66 -21.20
C GLN A 242 -41.14 -5.94 -21.56
N GLU A 243 -41.80 -7.07 -21.42
CA GLU A 243 -41.24 -8.40 -21.68
C GLU A 243 -39.90 -8.63 -20.94
N TYR A 244 -39.80 -8.12 -19.72
CA TYR A 244 -38.60 -8.28 -18.89
C TYR A 244 -38.57 -9.67 -18.26
N SER A 245 -37.47 -10.40 -18.48
CA SER A 245 -37.24 -11.71 -17.87
C SER A 245 -36.65 -11.52 -16.47
N TYR A 246 -37.35 -11.96 -15.45
CA TYR A 246 -36.97 -11.81 -14.06
C TYR A 246 -36.94 -13.17 -13.34
N GLU A 247 -35.84 -13.48 -12.66
CA GLU A 247 -35.73 -14.69 -11.81
C GLU A 247 -36.35 -14.39 -10.44
N VAL A 248 -37.38 -15.12 -10.08
CA VAL A 248 -38.12 -14.97 -8.81
C VAL A 248 -37.24 -15.37 -7.65
N GLY A 249 -37.07 -14.47 -6.68
CA GLY A 249 -36.21 -14.68 -5.53
C GLY A 249 -34.77 -14.21 -5.71
N SER A 250 -34.46 -13.58 -6.84
CA SER A 250 -33.10 -13.05 -7.10
C SER A 250 -32.75 -11.79 -6.34
N GLY A 251 -33.75 -11.06 -5.82
CA GLY A 251 -33.55 -9.73 -5.19
C GLY A 251 -33.14 -8.63 -6.18
N GLY A 252 -33.27 -8.87 -7.48
CA GLY A 252 -32.76 -7.97 -8.51
C GLY A 252 -33.48 -6.64 -8.64
N ILE A 253 -34.70 -6.50 -8.08
CA ILE A 253 -35.48 -5.26 -8.05
C ILE A 253 -35.67 -4.83 -6.60
N THR A 254 -36.66 -5.41 -5.91
CA THR A 254 -36.85 -5.28 -4.45
C THR A 254 -37.37 -6.57 -3.88
N PRO A 255 -37.18 -6.86 -2.57
CA PRO A 255 -37.70 -8.07 -1.94
C PRO A 255 -39.22 -8.23 -2.07
N GLU A 256 -39.95 -7.13 -2.09
CA GLU A 256 -41.43 -7.12 -2.22
C GLU A 256 -41.85 -7.61 -3.61
N VAL A 257 -41.08 -7.32 -4.65
CA VAL A 257 -41.32 -7.84 -6.01
C VAL A 257 -41.23 -9.37 -6.00
N ASP A 258 -40.22 -9.93 -5.37
CA ASP A 258 -40.05 -11.38 -5.23
C ASP A 258 -41.20 -12.02 -4.44
N GLU A 259 -41.63 -11.37 -3.36
CA GLU A 259 -42.72 -11.86 -2.52
C GLU A 259 -44.04 -11.93 -3.29
N HIS A 260 -44.33 -10.91 -4.10
CA HIS A 260 -45.57 -10.86 -4.89
C HIS A 260 -45.53 -11.72 -6.17
N LEU A 261 -44.36 -11.90 -6.77
CA LEU A 261 -44.18 -12.80 -7.90
C LEU A 261 -44.21 -14.27 -7.50
N THR A 262 -43.81 -14.59 -6.28
CA THR A 262 -43.93 -15.95 -5.77
C THR A 262 -45.41 -16.33 -5.63
N GLY A 263 -45.84 -17.35 -6.38
CA GLY A 263 -47.24 -17.79 -6.44
C GLY A 263 -48.10 -17.10 -7.49
N ALA A 264 -47.58 -16.16 -8.25
CA ALA A 264 -48.27 -15.53 -9.37
C ALA A 264 -48.31 -16.44 -10.60
N SER A 265 -49.34 -16.35 -11.38
CA SER A 265 -49.57 -17.16 -12.60
C SER A 265 -49.55 -16.27 -13.86
N ALA A 266 -49.30 -16.90 -14.99
CA ALA A 266 -49.37 -16.21 -16.27
C ALA A 266 -50.77 -15.58 -16.46
N GLY A 267 -50.81 -14.27 -16.77
CA GLY A 267 -52.01 -13.49 -16.91
C GLY A 267 -52.43 -12.70 -15.65
N ASP A 268 -51.72 -12.85 -14.53
CA ASP A 268 -51.98 -12.08 -13.32
C ASP A 268 -51.47 -10.62 -13.45
N ASP A 269 -52.27 -9.68 -12.95
CA ASP A 269 -51.90 -8.29 -12.77
C ASP A 269 -51.72 -7.98 -11.28
N LEU A 270 -50.54 -7.60 -10.89
CA LEU A 270 -50.17 -7.30 -9.52
C LEU A 270 -49.96 -5.80 -9.32
N SER A 271 -50.44 -5.28 -8.21
CA SER A 271 -50.19 -3.87 -7.84
C SER A 271 -49.92 -3.79 -6.34
N PHE A 272 -48.77 -3.21 -5.96
CA PHE A 272 -48.32 -3.12 -4.57
C PHE A 272 -47.33 -1.98 -4.41
N ASP A 273 -47.12 -1.60 -3.16
CA ASP A 273 -46.19 -0.56 -2.76
C ASP A 273 -44.92 -1.23 -2.18
N ALA A 274 -43.75 -0.70 -2.51
CA ALA A 274 -42.48 -1.16 -1.97
C ALA A 274 -41.60 0.03 -1.53
N PRO A 275 -40.77 -0.12 -0.48
CA PRO A 275 -39.84 0.91 -0.10
C PRO A 275 -38.75 1.10 -1.18
N HIS A 276 -38.33 2.36 -1.38
CA HIS A 276 -37.25 2.64 -2.33
C HIS A 276 -35.91 2.14 -1.78
N PRO A 277 -35.12 1.33 -2.52
CA PRO A 277 -33.93 0.64 -2.00
C PRO A 277 -32.81 1.58 -1.52
N VAL A 278 -32.82 2.86 -1.92
CA VAL A 278 -31.78 3.84 -1.59
C VAL A 278 -32.33 5.05 -0.79
N ARG A 279 -33.64 5.30 -0.85
CA ARG A 279 -34.26 6.44 -0.16
C ARG A 279 -35.22 5.95 0.89
N GLU A 280 -34.84 6.00 2.15
CA GLU A 280 -35.63 5.47 3.28
C GLU A 280 -37.04 6.09 3.43
N ASP A 281 -37.25 7.32 2.92
CA ASP A 281 -38.52 8.05 3.02
C ASP A 281 -39.37 8.00 1.73
N ALA A 282 -38.97 7.23 0.70
CA ALA A 282 -39.69 7.15 -0.57
C ALA A 282 -40.32 5.75 -0.76
N THR A 283 -41.54 5.74 -1.30
CA THR A 283 -42.28 4.53 -1.67
C THR A 283 -42.38 4.46 -3.19
N LEU A 284 -42.26 3.27 -3.74
CA LEU A 284 -42.47 2.95 -5.14
C LEU A 284 -43.80 2.21 -5.30
N ASP A 285 -44.63 2.66 -6.23
CA ASP A 285 -45.86 1.99 -6.62
C ASP A 285 -45.56 1.11 -7.83
N PHE A 286 -45.66 -0.21 -7.69
CA PHE A 286 -45.47 -1.16 -8.74
C PHE A 286 -46.77 -1.66 -9.37
N ALA A 287 -46.79 -1.68 -10.71
CA ALA A 287 -47.75 -2.39 -11.51
C ALA A 287 -47.04 -3.43 -12.36
N ILE A 288 -47.32 -4.70 -12.14
CA ILE A 288 -46.64 -5.82 -12.82
C ILE A 288 -47.71 -6.70 -13.48
N SER A 289 -47.57 -6.95 -14.80
CA SER A 289 -48.36 -7.97 -15.51
C SER A 289 -47.49 -9.16 -15.84
N VAL A 290 -47.86 -10.32 -15.33
CA VAL A 290 -47.14 -11.58 -15.57
C VAL A 290 -47.58 -12.14 -16.92
N ARG A 291 -46.66 -12.18 -17.90
CA ARG A 291 -46.92 -12.69 -19.25
C ARG A 291 -46.78 -14.19 -19.36
N GLU A 292 -45.68 -14.72 -18.78
CA GLU A 292 -45.34 -16.12 -18.87
C GLU A 292 -44.55 -16.53 -17.60
N VAL A 293 -44.79 -17.74 -17.15
CA VAL A 293 -43.98 -18.38 -16.11
C VAL A 293 -43.16 -19.48 -16.79
N ARG A 294 -41.84 -19.47 -16.57
CA ARG A 294 -40.92 -20.49 -17.10
C ARG A 294 -40.22 -21.14 -15.94
N GLU A 295 -40.39 -22.45 -15.83
CA GLU A 295 -39.63 -23.23 -14.86
C GLU A 295 -38.19 -23.45 -15.32
N ARG A 296 -37.29 -23.42 -14.40
CA ARG A 296 -35.88 -23.72 -14.62
C ARG A 296 -35.64 -25.21 -14.59
N VAL A 297 -35.36 -25.78 -15.72
CA VAL A 297 -35.06 -27.21 -15.85
C VAL A 297 -33.56 -27.41 -15.90
N LEU A 298 -33.03 -28.03 -14.83
CA LEU A 298 -31.61 -28.35 -14.74
C LEU A 298 -31.33 -29.64 -15.50
N PRO A 299 -30.28 -29.71 -16.35
CA PRO A 299 -29.88 -30.94 -17.00
C PRO A 299 -29.47 -32.02 -15.98
N ASP A 300 -29.64 -33.30 -16.33
CA ASP A 300 -29.13 -34.38 -15.50
C ASP A 300 -27.61 -34.37 -15.48
N LEU A 301 -27.02 -34.70 -14.31
CA LEU A 301 -25.56 -34.79 -14.14
C LEU A 301 -25.06 -36.15 -14.68
N ASP A 302 -24.83 -36.20 -15.96
CA ASP A 302 -24.33 -37.38 -16.66
C ASP A 302 -23.22 -37.02 -17.69
N ASP A 303 -22.74 -38.00 -18.44
CA ASP A 303 -21.68 -37.77 -19.42
C ASP A 303 -22.17 -36.91 -20.61
N ALA A 304 -23.45 -36.92 -20.91
CA ALA A 304 -24.01 -36.06 -21.96
C ALA A 304 -23.97 -34.58 -21.53
N PHE A 305 -24.25 -34.31 -20.26
CA PHE A 305 -24.10 -32.97 -19.69
C PHE A 305 -22.63 -32.51 -19.72
N ALA A 306 -21.68 -33.39 -19.35
CA ALA A 306 -20.27 -33.04 -19.38
C ALA A 306 -19.78 -32.65 -20.78
N ALA A 307 -20.19 -33.42 -21.79
CA ALA A 307 -19.87 -33.15 -23.22
C ALA A 307 -20.53 -31.86 -23.76
N ASP A 308 -21.70 -31.46 -23.22
CA ASP A 308 -22.41 -30.25 -23.65
C ASP A 308 -21.90 -29.01 -22.93
N ALA A 309 -21.51 -29.16 -21.66
CA ALA A 309 -21.13 -28.05 -20.79
C ALA A 309 -19.61 -27.78 -20.73
N SER A 310 -18.78 -28.66 -21.31
CA SER A 310 -17.32 -28.59 -21.23
C SER A 310 -16.63 -29.28 -22.41
N GLU A 311 -15.31 -29.30 -22.39
CA GLU A 311 -14.46 -30.02 -23.36
C GLU A 311 -14.29 -31.52 -23.02
N PHE A 312 -14.85 -31.98 -21.90
CA PHE A 312 -14.70 -33.35 -21.41
C PHE A 312 -15.82 -34.29 -21.91
N GLU A 313 -15.48 -35.54 -22.21
CA GLU A 313 -16.46 -36.53 -22.70
C GLU A 313 -17.26 -37.17 -21.55
N THR A 314 -16.74 -37.12 -20.30
CA THR A 314 -17.38 -37.77 -19.15
C THR A 314 -17.49 -36.85 -17.93
N LEU A 315 -18.51 -37.07 -17.10
CA LEU A 315 -18.69 -36.37 -15.85
C LEU A 315 -17.50 -36.59 -14.89
N ALA A 316 -16.87 -37.75 -14.95
CA ALA A 316 -15.69 -38.06 -14.14
C ALA A 316 -14.48 -37.20 -14.52
N GLU A 317 -14.27 -36.96 -15.81
CA GLU A 317 -13.19 -36.06 -16.32
C GLU A 317 -13.46 -34.62 -15.93
N LEU A 318 -14.69 -34.13 -16.13
CA LEU A 318 -15.07 -32.78 -15.70
C LEU A 318 -14.83 -32.59 -14.18
N ARG A 319 -15.23 -33.57 -13.35
CA ARG A 319 -14.96 -33.51 -11.89
C ARG A 319 -13.47 -33.51 -11.59
N GLY A 320 -12.68 -34.32 -12.25
CA GLY A 320 -11.22 -34.38 -12.08
C GLY A 320 -10.54 -33.06 -12.44
N ASP A 321 -11.00 -32.38 -13.48
CA ASP A 321 -10.52 -31.06 -13.86
C ASP A 321 -10.92 -30.00 -12.81
N LEU A 322 -12.17 -29.99 -12.36
CA LEU A 322 -12.62 -29.08 -11.29
C LEU A 322 -11.83 -29.28 -10.00
N GLU A 323 -11.52 -30.54 -9.62
CA GLU A 323 -10.66 -30.83 -8.48
C GLU A 323 -9.26 -30.26 -8.66
N THR A 324 -8.69 -30.40 -9.87
CA THR A 324 -7.34 -29.91 -10.19
C THR A 324 -7.29 -28.38 -10.12
N ARG A 325 -8.25 -27.71 -10.76
CA ARG A 325 -8.35 -26.23 -10.73
C ARG A 325 -8.60 -25.72 -9.31
N ALA A 326 -9.52 -26.34 -8.56
CA ALA A 326 -9.79 -25.96 -7.17
C ALA A 326 -8.55 -26.13 -6.29
N ARG A 327 -7.79 -27.21 -6.49
CA ARG A 327 -6.52 -27.46 -5.77
C ARG A 327 -5.47 -26.40 -6.10
N SER A 328 -5.31 -26.03 -7.38
CA SER A 328 -4.38 -24.97 -7.80
C SER A 328 -4.72 -23.62 -7.13
N VAL A 329 -6.01 -23.24 -7.17
CA VAL A 329 -6.48 -22.00 -6.54
C VAL A 329 -6.23 -22.02 -5.03
N ARG A 330 -6.56 -23.13 -4.34
CA ARG A 330 -6.33 -23.28 -2.90
C ARG A 330 -4.84 -23.22 -2.53
N ARG A 331 -3.96 -23.84 -3.35
CA ARG A 331 -2.51 -23.77 -3.14
C ARG A 331 -1.99 -22.34 -3.25
N ALA A 332 -2.40 -21.61 -4.30
CA ALA A 332 -2.00 -20.21 -4.47
C ALA A 332 -2.48 -19.34 -3.30
N GLN A 333 -3.73 -19.52 -2.86
CA GLN A 333 -4.29 -18.83 -1.70
C GLN A 333 -3.55 -19.19 -0.41
N ALA A 334 -3.27 -20.48 -0.20
CA ALA A 334 -2.55 -20.98 0.97
C ALA A 334 -1.11 -20.46 1.02
N ALA A 335 -0.41 -20.38 -0.12
CA ALA A 335 0.94 -19.82 -0.21
C ALA A 335 0.94 -18.32 0.15
N SER A 336 -0.04 -17.54 -0.35
CA SER A 336 -0.19 -16.13 0.01
C SER A 336 -0.49 -15.96 1.50
N LEU A 337 -1.43 -16.74 2.04
CA LEU A 337 -1.84 -16.69 3.43
C LEU A 337 -0.72 -17.16 4.38
N LEU A 338 0.11 -18.12 3.95
CA LEU A 338 1.29 -18.54 4.70
C LEU A 338 2.27 -17.38 4.88
N ARG A 339 2.53 -16.61 3.83
CA ARG A 339 3.41 -15.43 3.91
C ARG A 339 2.82 -14.35 4.84
N GLU A 340 1.54 -14.07 4.69
CA GLU A 340 0.83 -13.08 5.51
C GLU A 340 0.87 -13.47 7.00
N ARG A 341 0.42 -14.67 7.35
CA ARG A 341 0.38 -15.15 8.74
C ARG A 341 1.77 -15.35 9.35
N THR A 342 2.77 -15.69 8.54
CA THR A 342 4.17 -15.71 8.99
C THR A 342 4.62 -14.31 9.38
N GLY A 343 4.30 -13.29 8.55
CA GLY A 343 4.58 -11.89 8.88
C GLY A 343 3.91 -11.44 10.18
N GLU A 344 2.63 -11.77 10.37
CA GLU A 344 1.90 -11.48 11.60
C GLU A 344 2.52 -12.18 12.83
N ALA A 345 2.90 -13.45 12.67
CA ALA A 345 3.54 -14.22 13.74
C ALA A 345 4.90 -13.63 14.12
N ILE A 346 5.72 -13.22 13.14
CA ILE A 346 6.99 -12.53 13.37
C ILE A 346 6.75 -11.19 14.08
N ALA A 347 5.81 -10.37 13.59
CA ALA A 347 5.46 -9.09 14.21
C ALA A 347 4.99 -9.26 15.66
N GLY A 348 4.27 -10.34 15.95
CA GLY A 348 3.80 -10.69 17.30
C GLY A 348 4.92 -11.05 18.30
N LEU A 349 6.15 -11.31 17.84
CA LEU A 349 7.31 -11.54 18.72
C LEU A 349 7.86 -10.24 19.31
N VAL A 350 7.54 -9.09 18.74
CA VAL A 350 7.94 -7.79 19.28
C VAL A 350 7.01 -7.41 20.42
N THR A 351 7.54 -7.42 21.64
CA THR A 351 6.81 -7.07 22.87
C THR A 351 6.98 -5.61 23.27
N ASP A 352 7.99 -4.96 22.71
CA ASP A 352 8.30 -3.55 23.00
C ASP A 352 7.30 -2.62 22.27
N ASP A 353 7.06 -1.45 22.86
CA ASP A 353 6.23 -0.43 22.23
C ASP A 353 6.90 0.11 20.97
N VAL A 354 6.15 0.15 19.89
CA VAL A 354 6.61 0.75 18.63
C VAL A 354 6.55 2.27 18.73
N PRO A 355 7.63 2.98 18.40
CA PRO A 355 7.62 4.43 18.37
C PRO A 355 6.53 4.98 17.46
N GLU A 356 5.80 5.99 17.96
CA GLU A 356 4.71 6.63 17.22
C GLU A 356 5.17 7.17 15.87
N ALA A 357 6.40 7.70 15.81
CA ALA A 357 6.99 8.22 14.58
C ALA A 357 7.09 7.18 13.45
N LEU A 358 7.35 5.89 13.78
CA LEU A 358 7.35 4.81 12.79
C LEU A 358 5.94 4.51 12.30
N VAL A 359 4.96 4.48 13.21
CA VAL A 359 3.56 4.23 12.84
C VAL A 359 3.03 5.36 11.95
N GLU A 360 3.31 6.62 12.31
CA GLU A 360 2.91 7.79 11.51
C GLU A 360 3.57 7.78 10.12
N SER A 361 4.86 7.44 10.04
CA SER A 361 5.59 7.34 8.77
C SER A 361 4.96 6.29 7.85
N GLU A 362 4.67 5.11 8.39
CA GLU A 362 4.04 4.01 7.65
C GLU A 362 2.61 4.37 7.20
N MET A 363 1.84 5.03 8.07
CA MET A 363 0.51 5.55 7.71
C MET A 363 0.58 6.54 6.55
N GLN A 364 1.52 7.49 6.61
CA GLN A 364 1.71 8.50 5.56
C GLN A 364 2.08 7.87 4.23
N GLN A 365 2.99 6.89 4.24
CA GLN A 365 3.39 6.17 3.04
C GLN A 365 2.19 5.45 2.42
N ARG A 366 1.44 4.67 3.18
CA ARG A 366 0.26 3.93 2.69
C ARG A 366 -0.83 4.86 2.16
N LEU A 367 -1.06 5.97 2.86
CA LEU A 367 -2.03 6.98 2.44
C LEU A 367 -1.60 7.66 1.14
N GLY A 368 -0.29 7.95 1.00
CA GLY A 368 0.30 8.48 -0.22
C GLY A 368 0.13 7.54 -1.42
N ASP A 369 0.48 6.26 -1.24
CA ASP A 369 0.35 5.24 -2.27
C ASP A 369 -1.11 5.01 -2.69
N MET A 370 -2.03 5.00 -1.72
CA MET A 370 -3.46 4.89 -1.98
C MET A 370 -3.98 6.11 -2.74
N SER A 371 -3.59 7.31 -2.31
CA SER A 371 -4.00 8.56 -2.96
C SER A 371 -3.51 8.63 -4.40
N MET A 372 -2.25 8.23 -4.68
CA MET A 372 -1.72 8.17 -6.04
C MET A 372 -2.50 7.19 -6.93
N ARG A 373 -2.85 5.99 -6.40
CA ARG A 373 -3.66 5.01 -7.15
C ARG A 373 -5.06 5.52 -7.45
N LEU A 374 -5.72 6.17 -6.48
CA LEU A 374 -7.05 6.73 -6.67
C LEU A 374 -7.03 7.90 -7.65
N GLN A 375 -6.03 8.78 -7.57
CA GLN A 375 -5.85 9.90 -8.51
C GLN A 375 -5.62 9.42 -9.95
N ALA A 376 -4.86 8.32 -10.15
CA ALA A 376 -4.70 7.69 -11.46
C ALA A 376 -6.04 7.20 -12.05
N GLN A 377 -7.03 6.89 -11.20
CA GLN A 377 -8.39 6.53 -11.58
C GLN A 377 -9.36 7.74 -11.62
N GLY A 378 -8.84 8.96 -11.41
CA GLY A 378 -9.65 10.18 -11.40
C GLY A 378 -10.52 10.35 -10.15
N MET A 379 -10.16 9.69 -9.04
CA MET A 379 -10.93 9.67 -7.79
C MET A 379 -10.08 10.22 -6.63
N ASP A 380 -10.72 10.88 -5.67
CA ASP A 380 -10.11 11.24 -4.39
C ASP A 380 -10.53 10.26 -3.27
N LEU A 381 -9.77 10.27 -2.17
CA LEU A 381 -10.00 9.38 -1.04
C LEU A 381 -11.38 9.57 -0.40
N GLY A 382 -11.85 10.81 -0.28
CA GLY A 382 -13.17 11.10 0.33
C GLY A 382 -14.31 10.52 -0.50
N THR A 383 -14.26 10.68 -1.81
CA THR A 383 -15.23 10.10 -2.75
C THR A 383 -15.19 8.57 -2.68
N TRP A 384 -14.01 7.98 -2.63
CA TRP A 384 -13.85 6.53 -2.53
C TRP A 384 -14.44 5.98 -1.23
N LEU A 385 -14.16 6.61 -0.07
CA LEU A 385 -14.74 6.21 1.22
C LEU A 385 -16.26 6.30 1.21
N ALA A 386 -16.82 7.38 0.65
CA ALA A 386 -18.27 7.57 0.53
C ALA A 386 -18.92 6.50 -0.35
N MET A 387 -18.30 6.12 -1.48
CA MET A 387 -18.78 5.04 -2.35
C MET A 387 -18.76 3.68 -1.66
N GLN A 388 -17.79 3.45 -0.77
CA GLN A 388 -17.67 2.21 0.02
C GLN A 388 -18.54 2.22 1.28
N GLY A 389 -19.24 3.33 1.58
CA GLY A 389 -20.01 3.48 2.81
C GLY A 389 -19.15 3.41 4.08
N ARG A 390 -17.86 3.73 3.98
CA ARG A 390 -16.91 3.63 5.10
C ARG A 390 -16.79 4.94 5.85
N ASP A 391 -16.85 4.83 7.19
CA ASP A 391 -16.62 5.97 8.07
C ASP A 391 -15.12 6.36 8.07
N PRO A 392 -14.77 7.65 7.86
CA PRO A 392 -13.38 8.10 7.85
C PRO A 392 -12.61 7.85 9.14
N GLU A 393 -13.26 7.95 10.32
CA GLU A 393 -12.58 7.70 11.61
C GLU A 393 -12.24 6.22 11.78
N SER A 394 -13.17 5.33 11.43
CA SER A 394 -12.92 3.88 11.39
C SER A 394 -11.78 3.53 10.43
N PHE A 395 -11.78 4.13 9.23
CA PHE A 395 -10.71 3.91 8.25
C PHE A 395 -9.33 4.32 8.78
N VAL A 396 -9.23 5.50 9.41
CA VAL A 396 -7.96 5.96 10.01
C VAL A 396 -7.52 5.03 11.15
N GLY A 397 -8.46 4.53 11.97
CA GLY A 397 -8.18 3.55 13.02
C GLY A 397 -7.60 2.25 12.48
N GLU A 398 -8.22 1.66 11.47
CA GLU A 398 -7.74 0.45 10.81
C GLU A 398 -6.38 0.64 10.12
N LEU A 399 -6.20 1.80 9.45
CA LEU A 399 -4.93 2.15 8.83
C LEU A 399 -3.81 2.22 9.86
N ARG A 400 -4.08 2.82 11.03
CA ARG A 400 -3.11 2.93 12.13
C ARG A 400 -2.74 1.55 12.70
N GLU A 401 -3.72 0.68 12.92
CA GLU A 401 -3.47 -0.68 13.39
C GLU A 401 -2.62 -1.48 12.41
N SER A 402 -2.96 -1.40 11.12
CA SER A 402 -2.19 -2.02 10.05
C SER A 402 -0.77 -1.46 9.93
N ALA A 403 -0.59 -0.13 10.07
CA ALA A 403 0.71 0.51 10.08
C ALA A 403 1.56 0.10 11.29
N ALA A 404 0.94 0.00 12.47
CA ALA A 404 1.63 -0.49 13.67
C ALA A 404 2.09 -1.94 13.52
N GLY A 405 1.28 -2.79 12.87
CA GLY A 405 1.66 -4.17 12.51
C GLY A 405 2.87 -4.22 11.58
N ALA A 406 2.88 -3.39 10.54
CA ALA A 406 4.00 -3.32 9.60
C ALA A 406 5.29 -2.78 10.26
N ALA A 407 5.17 -1.77 11.11
CA ALA A 407 6.32 -1.25 11.86
C ALA A 407 6.90 -2.30 12.83
N ARG A 408 6.04 -3.10 13.49
CA ARG A 408 6.51 -4.25 14.29
C ARG A 408 7.25 -5.27 13.45
N LEU A 409 6.70 -5.61 12.29
CA LEU A 409 7.34 -6.55 11.35
C LEU A 409 8.69 -6.03 10.87
N ASP A 410 8.81 -4.75 10.51
CA ASP A 410 10.09 -4.14 10.12
C ASP A 410 11.13 -4.26 11.22
N LEU A 411 10.78 -3.92 12.47
CA LEU A 411 11.67 -4.05 13.62
C LEU A 411 12.08 -5.51 13.87
N ALA A 412 11.13 -6.44 13.80
CA ALA A 412 11.39 -7.85 13.99
C ALA A 412 12.33 -8.43 12.93
N LEU A 413 12.11 -8.10 11.65
CA LEU A 413 12.93 -8.58 10.55
C LEU A 413 14.35 -8.03 10.60
N ARG A 414 14.53 -6.77 11.02
CA ARG A 414 15.87 -6.21 11.30
C ARG A 414 16.58 -6.97 12.41
N ALA A 415 15.86 -7.33 13.48
CA ALA A 415 16.41 -8.09 14.59
C ALA A 415 16.80 -9.51 14.15
N VAL A 416 15.97 -10.19 13.35
CA VAL A 416 16.28 -11.51 12.78
C VAL A 416 17.48 -11.43 11.83
N ALA A 417 17.51 -10.44 10.91
CA ALA A 417 18.62 -10.25 9.99
C ALA A 417 19.95 -10.07 10.74
N LEU A 418 19.94 -9.29 11.82
CA LEU A 418 21.12 -9.08 12.67
C LEU A 418 21.52 -10.37 13.41
N ALA A 419 20.56 -11.09 13.99
CA ALA A 419 20.83 -12.32 14.75
C ALA A 419 21.40 -13.43 13.86
N GLU A 420 20.87 -13.60 12.65
CA GLU A 420 21.29 -14.61 11.69
C GLU A 420 22.41 -14.14 10.75
N GLN A 421 22.89 -12.90 10.93
CA GLN A 421 23.93 -12.28 10.09
C GLN A 421 23.57 -12.30 8.59
N VAL A 422 22.30 -12.06 8.30
CA VAL A 422 21.77 -11.97 6.94
C VAL A 422 22.02 -10.57 6.40
N GLU A 423 22.85 -10.48 5.38
CA GLU A 423 23.20 -9.22 4.72
C GLU A 423 22.90 -9.30 3.21
N ALA A 424 22.74 -8.13 2.60
CA ALA A 424 22.69 -8.03 1.14
C ALA A 424 24.09 -8.25 0.58
N THR A 425 24.20 -9.06 -0.46
CA THR A 425 25.44 -9.23 -1.24
C THR A 425 25.45 -8.30 -2.44
N ASP A 426 26.62 -8.10 -3.07
CA ASP A 426 26.71 -7.33 -4.31
C ASP A 426 25.81 -7.91 -5.42
N GLN A 427 25.66 -9.26 -5.46
CA GLN A 427 24.77 -9.91 -6.41
C GLN A 427 23.30 -9.59 -6.15
N ASP A 428 22.86 -9.57 -4.88
CA ASP A 428 21.48 -9.20 -4.53
C ASP A 428 21.16 -7.76 -4.95
N LEU A 429 22.14 -6.85 -4.84
CA LEU A 429 22.01 -5.48 -5.32
C LEU A 429 21.94 -5.41 -6.85
N ASP A 430 22.79 -6.15 -7.55
CA ASP A 430 22.77 -6.19 -9.02
C ASP A 430 21.43 -6.75 -9.54
N ASP A 431 20.89 -7.78 -8.90
CA ASP A 431 19.59 -8.35 -9.22
C ASP A 431 18.45 -7.33 -8.96
N GLU A 432 18.52 -6.57 -7.86
CA GLU A 432 17.54 -5.53 -7.55
C GLU A 432 17.59 -4.37 -8.57
N TRP A 433 18.80 -3.94 -8.95
CA TRP A 433 18.97 -2.92 -10.00
C TRP A 433 18.39 -3.37 -11.34
N ALA A 434 18.54 -4.65 -11.70
CA ALA A 434 17.97 -5.21 -12.91
C ALA A 434 16.42 -5.18 -12.87
N LEU A 435 15.82 -5.57 -11.74
CA LEU A 435 14.36 -5.52 -11.55
C LEU A 435 13.81 -4.09 -11.62
N VAL A 436 14.49 -3.13 -10.99
CA VAL A 436 14.07 -1.72 -11.03
C VAL A 436 14.22 -1.18 -12.44
N ALA A 437 15.33 -1.46 -13.14
CA ALA A 437 15.59 -1.01 -14.51
C ALA A 437 14.51 -1.51 -15.48
N GLU A 438 14.12 -2.78 -15.40
CA GLU A 438 13.02 -3.35 -16.19
C GLU A 438 11.70 -2.63 -15.93
N ARG A 439 11.36 -2.39 -14.65
CA ARG A 439 10.10 -1.73 -14.25
C ARG A 439 9.98 -0.30 -14.75
N VAL A 440 11.08 0.47 -14.71
CA VAL A 440 11.08 1.89 -15.10
C VAL A 440 11.48 2.12 -16.57
N GLY A 441 11.87 1.06 -17.29
CA GLY A 441 12.32 1.16 -18.68
C GLY A 441 13.65 1.90 -18.85
N SER A 442 14.60 1.73 -17.90
CA SER A 442 15.91 2.36 -17.86
C SER A 442 17.02 1.31 -17.94
N THR A 443 18.28 1.73 -17.94
CA THR A 443 19.42 0.82 -17.85
C THR A 443 19.85 0.58 -16.41
N VAL A 444 20.47 -0.57 -16.13
CA VAL A 444 20.98 -0.91 -14.79
C VAL A 444 21.99 0.13 -14.29
N ASP A 445 22.86 0.64 -15.18
CA ASP A 445 23.86 1.63 -14.82
C ASP A 445 23.23 2.97 -14.42
N GLU A 446 22.19 3.44 -15.14
CA GLU A 446 21.45 4.66 -14.79
C GLU A 446 20.71 4.53 -13.46
N VAL A 447 20.12 3.35 -13.18
CA VAL A 447 19.49 3.06 -11.90
C VAL A 447 20.52 3.10 -10.77
N ARG A 448 21.65 2.40 -10.93
CA ARG A 448 22.74 2.39 -9.94
C ARG A 448 23.25 3.80 -9.65
N GLU A 449 23.61 4.57 -10.70
CA GLU A 449 24.08 5.94 -10.55
C GLU A 449 23.07 6.82 -9.81
N ARG A 450 21.79 6.64 -10.07
CA ARG A 450 20.72 7.38 -9.38
C ARG A 450 20.70 7.08 -7.88
N PHE A 451 20.76 5.80 -7.48
CA PHE A 451 20.78 5.40 -6.07
C PHE A 451 22.08 5.78 -5.37
N GLU A 452 23.24 5.78 -6.08
CA GLU A 452 24.52 6.32 -5.58
C GLU A 452 24.43 7.82 -5.30
N VAL A 453 23.90 8.61 -6.24
CA VAL A 453 23.76 10.07 -6.11
C VAL A 453 22.78 10.44 -5.01
N THR A 454 21.72 9.65 -4.80
CA THR A 454 20.74 9.88 -3.73
C THR A 454 21.15 9.25 -2.39
N GLU A 455 22.31 8.56 -2.32
CA GLU A 455 22.82 7.87 -1.13
C GLU A 455 21.84 6.83 -0.56
N GLN A 456 21.02 6.18 -1.42
CA GLN A 456 19.96 5.24 -1.02
C GLN A 456 20.35 3.77 -1.11
N ILE A 457 21.61 3.45 -1.46
CA ILE A 457 22.07 2.05 -1.59
C ILE A 457 21.94 1.29 -0.27
N GLU A 458 22.16 1.98 0.84
CA GLU A 458 22.10 1.39 2.17
C GLU A 458 20.66 1.01 2.54
N ASP A 459 19.68 1.83 2.21
CA ASP A 459 18.27 1.54 2.42
C ASP A 459 17.84 0.29 1.65
N VAL A 460 18.26 0.19 0.38
CA VAL A 460 18.00 -0.99 -0.46
C VAL A 460 18.68 -2.24 0.13
N SER A 461 19.90 -2.11 0.62
CA SER A 461 20.60 -3.22 1.27
C SER A 461 19.86 -3.72 2.50
N ILE A 462 19.33 -2.83 3.33
CA ILE A 462 18.52 -3.16 4.50
C ILE A 462 17.22 -3.86 4.08
N ASP A 463 16.55 -3.38 3.04
CA ASP A 463 15.32 -3.99 2.55
C ASP A 463 15.55 -5.40 1.99
N ILE A 464 16.66 -5.60 1.29
CA ILE A 464 17.09 -6.93 0.85
C ILE A 464 17.37 -7.84 2.05
N ALA A 465 18.11 -7.37 3.05
CA ALA A 465 18.41 -8.15 4.25
C ALA A 465 17.12 -8.56 4.99
N LYS A 466 16.15 -7.67 5.13
CA LYS A 466 14.83 -7.97 5.72
C LYS A 466 14.06 -9.02 4.91
N ARG A 467 14.04 -8.91 3.58
CA ARG A 467 13.41 -9.89 2.71
C ARG A 467 14.04 -11.26 2.87
N LYS A 468 15.37 -11.34 2.86
CA LYS A 468 16.10 -12.59 3.09
C LYS A 468 15.87 -13.16 4.49
N ALA A 469 15.77 -12.31 5.52
CA ALA A 469 15.45 -12.73 6.89
C ALA A 469 14.02 -13.27 6.99
N PHE A 470 13.07 -12.66 6.29
CA PHE A 470 11.70 -13.16 6.19
C PHE A 470 11.65 -14.54 5.52
N ASP A 471 12.34 -14.70 4.38
CA ASP A 471 12.40 -15.97 3.66
C ASP A 471 13.12 -17.04 4.50
N TRP A 472 14.16 -16.68 5.25
CA TRP A 472 14.83 -17.56 6.21
C TRP A 472 13.87 -18.12 7.28
N VAL A 473 13.00 -17.26 7.85
CA VAL A 473 11.97 -17.69 8.80
C VAL A 473 10.91 -18.52 8.09
N LEU A 474 10.41 -18.03 6.94
CA LEU A 474 9.37 -18.69 6.16
C LEU A 474 9.75 -20.14 5.82
N GLU A 475 11.01 -20.43 5.50
CA GLU A 475 11.52 -21.77 5.24
C GLU A 475 11.47 -22.72 6.45
N ARG A 476 11.44 -22.16 7.67
CA ARG A 476 11.56 -22.92 8.94
C ARG A 476 10.27 -23.02 9.72
N VAL A 477 9.26 -22.24 9.36
CA VAL A 477 7.97 -22.24 10.03
C VAL A 477 7.27 -23.60 9.91
N GLU A 478 6.72 -24.11 11.01
CA GLU A 478 5.85 -25.31 11.01
C GLU A 478 4.49 -24.93 10.43
N ILE A 479 4.09 -25.59 9.34
CA ILE A 479 2.83 -25.33 8.66
C ILE A 479 1.83 -26.38 9.08
N VAL A 480 0.65 -25.94 9.55
CA VAL A 480 -0.44 -26.83 9.95
C VAL A 480 -1.77 -26.37 9.33
N ASP A 481 -2.70 -27.30 9.17
CA ASP A 481 -4.07 -26.97 8.79
C ASP A 481 -4.91 -26.54 10.01
N ASP A 482 -6.18 -26.18 9.77
CA ASP A 482 -7.11 -25.75 10.81
C ASP A 482 -7.41 -26.85 11.86
N ASP A 483 -7.17 -28.14 11.53
CA ASP A 483 -7.29 -29.29 12.42
C ASP A 483 -5.98 -29.58 13.18
N GLY A 484 -4.89 -28.85 12.86
CA GLY A 484 -3.57 -29.01 13.47
C GLY A 484 -2.70 -30.10 12.80
N ASN A 485 -3.11 -30.64 11.65
CA ASN A 485 -2.30 -31.59 10.91
C ASN A 485 -1.17 -30.85 10.17
N PRO A 486 0.06 -31.42 10.13
CA PRO A 486 1.16 -30.81 9.41
C PRO A 486 0.92 -30.83 7.89
N ILE A 487 1.21 -29.71 7.24
CA ILE A 487 1.18 -29.56 5.79
C ILE A 487 2.61 -29.60 5.28
N ASP A 488 2.86 -30.45 4.27
CA ASP A 488 4.16 -30.51 3.59
C ASP A 488 4.34 -29.27 2.72
N ARG A 489 5.45 -28.58 2.92
CA ARG A 489 5.85 -27.41 2.12
C ARG A 489 5.93 -27.72 0.62
N ALA A 490 6.46 -28.90 0.27
CA ALA A 490 6.53 -29.33 -1.12
C ALA A 490 5.15 -29.38 -1.82
N ALA A 491 4.07 -29.57 -1.06
CA ALA A 491 2.73 -29.54 -1.61
C ALA A 491 2.26 -28.11 -1.99
N LEU A 492 2.85 -27.07 -1.39
CA LEU A 492 2.58 -25.67 -1.77
C LEU A 492 3.38 -25.24 -3.00
N GLU A 493 4.56 -25.83 -3.22
CA GLU A 493 5.49 -25.50 -4.29
C GLU A 493 5.33 -26.39 -5.53
N ALA A 494 4.45 -27.41 -5.47
CA ALA A 494 4.25 -28.34 -6.58
C ALA A 494 3.84 -27.56 -7.85
N PRO A 495 4.53 -27.77 -8.98
CA PRO A 495 4.16 -27.12 -10.22
C PRO A 495 2.72 -27.49 -10.59
N GLU A 496 2.03 -26.55 -11.21
CA GLU A 496 0.74 -26.85 -11.82
C GLU A 496 0.95 -28.01 -12.81
N PRO A 497 0.07 -29.02 -12.83
CA PRO A 497 0.12 -30.01 -13.89
C PRO A 497 0.04 -29.23 -15.21
N ASP A 498 1.05 -29.43 -16.07
CA ASP A 498 1.11 -28.83 -17.39
C ASP A 498 -0.25 -29.06 -18.08
N THR A 499 -1.10 -28.07 -18.09
CA THR A 499 -2.14 -27.96 -19.10
C THR A 499 -1.38 -27.62 -20.36
N VAL A 500 -0.92 -28.68 -21.04
CA VAL A 500 -0.45 -28.59 -22.42
C VAL A 500 -1.65 -28.12 -23.21
N ILE A 501 -1.74 -26.80 -23.38
CA ILE A 501 -2.50 -26.26 -24.52
C ILE A 501 -1.60 -26.58 -25.70
N ASP A 502 -1.85 -27.71 -26.33
CA ASP A 502 -1.33 -28.01 -27.65
C ASP A 502 -1.91 -26.95 -28.61
N ASP A 503 -1.20 -25.82 -28.69
CA ASP A 503 -1.36 -24.85 -29.77
C ASP A 503 -0.56 -25.36 -31.01
N GLU A 504 -0.79 -26.62 -31.41
CA GLU A 504 -0.38 -27.16 -32.69
C GLU A 504 -1.58 -27.13 -33.64
N GLY A 505 -1.91 -25.98 -34.19
CA GLY A 505 -2.98 -25.96 -35.18
C GLY A 505 -3.33 -24.64 -35.83
N ALA A 506 -2.38 -23.74 -36.02
CA ALA A 506 -2.66 -22.53 -36.81
C ALA A 506 -1.43 -21.95 -37.51
N ASP A 507 -0.70 -22.78 -38.29
CA ASP A 507 0.28 -22.22 -39.24
C ASP A 507 0.60 -23.22 -40.35
N GLU A 508 -0.42 -23.59 -41.16
CA GLU A 508 -0.21 -24.17 -42.50
C GLU A 508 -1.45 -23.91 -43.37
N ALA A 509 -1.66 -22.69 -43.82
CA ALA A 509 -2.43 -22.40 -45.02
C ALA A 509 -2.31 -20.93 -45.42
N ASP A 510 -1.18 -20.53 -45.98
CA ASP A 510 -1.16 -19.47 -47.01
C ASP A 510 0.26 -19.26 -47.60
N GLU A 511 0.78 -20.33 -48.29
CA GLU A 511 1.84 -20.16 -49.30
C GLU A 511 1.56 -21.09 -50.49
N ALA A 512 0.64 -20.69 -51.33
CA ALA A 512 0.66 -21.12 -52.74
C ALA A 512 -0.27 -20.22 -53.56
N ASP A 513 0.30 -19.28 -54.24
CA ASP A 513 -0.01 -18.92 -55.62
C ASP A 513 0.15 -17.42 -55.88
N ASP A 514 1.33 -17.03 -56.24
CA ASP A 514 1.49 -15.91 -57.19
C ASP A 514 2.83 -16.02 -57.94
N SER A 515 2.80 -16.87 -58.97
CA SER A 515 3.76 -16.82 -60.07
C SER A 515 3.01 -17.06 -61.36
N LYS A 516 2.62 -15.99 -62.05
CA LYS A 516 2.67 -15.93 -63.51
C LYS A 516 2.12 -14.64 -64.09
N GLU A 517 2.92 -14.20 -65.07
CA GLU A 517 2.58 -13.38 -66.22
C GLU A 517 2.53 -11.85 -65.94
N GLY A 518 3.30 -11.00 -66.60
CA GLY A 518 4.03 -11.08 -67.87
C GLY A 518 3.56 -9.95 -68.79
N ASP A 519 4.48 -9.23 -69.33
CA ASP A 519 4.41 -8.45 -70.56
C ASP A 519 3.15 -7.57 -70.84
N GLU A 520 3.31 -6.27 -70.80
CA GLU A 520 3.35 -5.29 -71.90
C GLU A 520 3.53 -3.87 -71.33
#